data_6b30a0ecf17b5a1cfb5d054af84417c0
#
_entry.id   6b30a0ecf17b5a1cfb5d054af84417c0
#
_cell.length_a   1.000
_cell.length_b   1.000
_cell.length_c   1.000
_cell.angle_alpha   90.00
_cell.angle_beta   90.00
_cell.angle_gamma   90.00
#
_symmetry.space_group_name_H-M   'P 1'
#
loop_
_entity.id
_entity.type
_entity.pdbx_description
1 polymer ?
#
loop_
_entity_poly.entity_id
_entity_poly.type
_entity_poly.pdbx_seq_one_letter_code
_entity_poly.pdbx_strand_id
1 'polypeptide(L)'
;MGSRSSHAAVIPDGDSIRRETGFSQASLLRLHHRFRALDRNKKGYLSRMDLQQIGALAVNPLGDRIIESFFPDGSQRVDFPGFVRVLAHFRPVEDEDTETQDPKKPEPLNSRRNKLHYAFQLYDLDRDGKISRHEMLQVLRLMVGVQVTEEQLENIADRTVQEADEDGDGAVSFVEFTKVRVPLGIGELRSGVLGQTDLGNVQRRRAER
;
A
#
# COMPACT_ATOMS: atom_id res chain seq x y z
N MET A 1 -2.78 44.66 17.07
CA MET A 1 -3.39 43.61 16.24
C MET A 1 -2.27 42.84 15.57
N GLY A 2 -1.85 41.71 16.17
CA GLY A 2 -0.73 40.92 15.68
C GLY A 2 -1.23 39.88 14.70
N SER A 3 -0.96 40.09 13.43
CA SER A 3 -1.18 39.11 12.39
C SER A 3 -0.22 37.92 12.62
N ARG A 4 -0.72 36.81 13.14
CA ARG A 4 0.03 35.55 13.17
C ARG A 4 0.09 35.04 11.74
N SER A 5 1.16 35.38 11.04
CA SER A 5 1.53 34.75 9.80
C SER A 5 1.79 33.26 10.10
N SER A 6 0.81 32.40 9.85
CA SER A 6 1.01 30.96 9.86
C SER A 6 1.96 30.66 8.70
N HIS A 7 3.23 30.42 9.00
CA HIS A 7 4.14 29.80 8.05
C HIS A 7 3.56 28.43 7.70
N ALA A 8 2.81 28.38 6.62
CA ALA A 8 2.42 27.11 6.02
C ALA A 8 3.72 26.35 5.75
N ALA A 9 3.88 25.19 6.37
CA ALA A 9 5.05 24.36 6.16
C ALA A 9 5.14 24.06 4.66
N VAL A 10 6.12 24.66 4.00
CA VAL A 10 6.36 24.46 2.57
C VAL A 10 6.97 23.07 2.43
N ILE A 11 6.22 22.17 1.79
CA ILE A 11 6.73 20.84 1.42
C ILE A 11 7.55 21.06 0.16
N PRO A 12 8.86 20.76 0.15
CA PRO A 12 9.65 20.78 -1.07
C PRO A 12 8.98 19.89 -2.13
N ASP A 13 8.89 20.37 -3.37
CA ASP A 13 8.25 19.67 -4.49
C ASP A 13 6.77 19.27 -4.26
N GLY A 14 6.08 19.89 -3.32
CA GLY A 14 4.71 19.51 -2.93
C GLY A 14 3.71 19.49 -4.08
N ASP A 15 3.84 20.40 -5.06
CA ASP A 15 2.97 20.43 -6.25
C ASP A 15 3.25 19.29 -7.22
N SER A 16 4.50 18.86 -7.34
CA SER A 16 4.87 17.68 -8.14
C SER A 16 4.32 16.40 -7.51
N ILE A 17 4.57 16.23 -6.21
CA ILE A 17 4.08 15.08 -5.45
C ILE A 17 2.54 15.01 -5.50
N ARG A 18 1.86 16.15 -5.39
CA ARG A 18 0.40 16.22 -5.46
C ARG A 18 -0.14 15.75 -6.82
N ARG A 19 0.48 16.20 -7.91
CA ARG A 19 0.09 15.79 -9.28
C ARG A 19 0.32 14.30 -9.52
N GLU A 20 1.42 13.76 -9.01
CA GLU A 20 1.78 12.37 -9.17
C GLU A 20 0.90 11.44 -8.33
N THR A 21 0.65 11.81 -7.08
CA THR A 21 0.02 10.92 -6.10
C THR A 21 -1.48 11.17 -5.91
N GLY A 22 -1.99 12.31 -6.40
CA GLY A 22 -3.39 12.71 -6.25
C GLY A 22 -3.81 13.08 -4.82
N PHE A 23 -2.87 13.21 -3.87
CA PHE A 23 -3.20 13.69 -2.53
C PHE A 23 -3.50 15.17 -2.52
N SER A 24 -4.50 15.58 -1.72
CA SER A 24 -4.74 16.99 -1.45
C SER A 24 -3.60 17.61 -0.64
N GLN A 25 -3.44 18.94 -0.73
CA GLN A 25 -2.46 19.68 0.06
C GLN A 25 -2.58 19.39 1.56
N ALA A 26 -3.81 19.33 2.08
CA ALA A 26 -4.07 19.01 3.49
C ALA A 26 -3.63 17.60 3.85
N SER A 27 -3.83 16.63 2.96
CA SER A 27 -3.37 15.25 3.16
C SER A 27 -1.84 15.16 3.14
N LEU A 28 -1.18 15.84 2.21
CA LEU A 28 0.28 15.88 2.16
C LEU A 28 0.89 16.50 3.42
N LEU A 29 0.29 17.57 3.96
CA LEU A 29 0.73 18.16 5.23
C LEU A 29 0.62 17.15 6.39
N ARG A 30 -0.50 16.40 6.48
CA ARG A 30 -0.66 15.36 7.51
C ARG A 30 0.38 14.24 7.35
N LEU A 31 0.62 13.78 6.12
CA LEU A 31 1.64 12.78 5.82
C LEU A 31 3.05 13.28 6.14
N HIS A 32 3.34 14.56 5.86
CA HIS A 32 4.62 15.15 6.20
C HIS A 32 4.85 15.25 7.71
N HIS A 33 3.81 15.62 8.46
CA HIS A 33 3.88 15.57 9.94
C HIS A 33 4.14 14.15 10.45
N ARG A 34 3.47 13.15 9.88
CA ARG A 34 3.68 11.73 10.23
C ARG A 34 5.10 11.27 9.88
N PHE A 35 5.58 11.60 8.69
CA PHE A 35 6.95 11.29 8.26
C PHE A 35 7.96 11.86 9.24
N ARG A 36 7.82 13.13 9.63
CA ARG A 36 8.70 13.77 10.61
C ARG A 36 8.61 13.16 12.02
N ALA A 37 7.45 12.68 12.42
CA ALA A 37 7.27 11.99 13.70
C ALA A 37 7.97 10.63 13.72
N LEU A 38 8.06 9.94 12.58
CA LEU A 38 8.80 8.69 12.42
C LEU A 38 10.32 8.96 12.32
N ASP A 39 10.73 10.04 11.65
CA ASP A 39 12.13 10.46 11.57
C ASP A 39 12.57 11.19 12.86
N ARG A 40 12.65 10.43 13.96
CA ARG A 40 13.02 10.97 15.29
C ARG A 40 14.41 11.62 15.31
N ASN A 41 15.31 11.11 14.49
CA ASN A 41 16.69 11.59 14.41
C ASN A 41 16.88 12.73 13.40
N LYS A 42 15.80 13.20 12.76
CA LYS A 42 15.79 14.31 11.79
C LYS A 42 16.80 14.09 10.66
N LYS A 43 16.89 12.87 10.17
CA LYS A 43 17.79 12.48 9.07
C LYS A 43 17.30 12.96 7.69
N GLY A 44 16.00 13.31 7.58
CA GLY A 44 15.33 13.63 6.32
C GLY A 44 14.88 12.41 5.52
N TYR A 45 15.06 11.20 6.06
CA TYR A 45 14.61 9.94 5.46
C TYR A 45 14.19 8.95 6.54
N LEU A 46 13.40 7.95 6.16
CA LEU A 46 13.04 6.83 7.03
C LEU A 46 13.85 5.59 6.64
N SER A 47 14.29 4.88 7.64
CA SER A 47 14.87 3.54 7.52
C SER A 47 13.82 2.46 7.80
N ARG A 48 14.15 1.18 7.54
CA ARG A 48 13.30 0.04 7.90
C ARG A 48 12.90 0.07 9.38
N MET A 49 13.85 0.39 10.28
CA MET A 49 13.60 0.48 11.72
C MET A 49 12.59 1.58 12.09
N ASP A 50 12.61 2.71 11.38
CA ASP A 50 11.64 3.78 11.62
C ASP A 50 10.23 3.36 11.21
N LEU A 51 10.08 2.62 10.11
CA LEU A 51 8.79 2.10 9.64
C LEU A 51 8.24 0.97 10.52
N GLN A 52 9.10 0.14 11.10
CA GLN A 52 8.71 -0.91 12.06
C GLN A 52 8.09 -0.36 13.35
N GLN A 53 8.30 0.92 13.66
CA GLN A 53 7.63 1.59 14.78
C GLN A 53 6.14 1.89 14.53
N ILE A 54 5.66 1.71 13.30
CA ILE A 54 4.24 1.82 12.97
C ILE A 54 3.53 0.57 13.49
N GLY A 55 2.86 0.68 14.65
CA GLY A 55 2.24 -0.46 15.33
C GLY A 55 1.32 -1.30 14.45
N ALA A 56 0.60 -0.66 13.53
CA ALA A 56 -0.25 -1.36 12.58
C ALA A 56 0.53 -2.25 11.59
N LEU A 57 1.75 -1.88 11.21
CA LEU A 57 2.63 -2.72 10.40
C LEU A 57 3.25 -3.84 11.24
N ALA A 58 3.58 -3.55 12.50
CA ALA A 58 4.18 -4.54 13.39
C ALA A 58 3.25 -5.73 13.71
N VAL A 59 1.92 -5.53 13.68
CA VAL A 59 0.93 -6.59 13.92
C VAL A 59 0.37 -7.19 12.63
N ASN A 60 0.69 -6.62 11.47
CA ASN A 60 0.23 -7.12 10.19
C ASN A 60 1.10 -8.29 9.73
N PRO A 61 0.51 -9.44 9.38
CA PRO A 61 1.28 -10.59 8.88
C PRO A 61 2.19 -10.28 7.69
N LEU A 62 1.77 -9.37 6.83
CA LEU A 62 2.55 -8.89 5.67
C LEU A 62 3.33 -7.59 5.99
N GLY A 63 3.42 -7.19 7.25
CA GLY A 63 4.03 -5.93 7.65
C GLY A 63 5.46 -5.74 7.14
N ASP A 64 6.29 -6.76 7.25
CA ASP A 64 7.67 -6.71 6.75
C ASP A 64 7.73 -6.57 5.21
N ARG A 65 6.82 -7.21 4.49
CA ARG A 65 6.71 -7.09 3.03
C ARG A 65 6.26 -5.69 2.61
N ILE A 66 5.29 -5.14 3.33
CA ILE A 66 4.84 -3.75 3.12
C ILE A 66 5.97 -2.77 3.42
N ILE A 67 6.72 -2.97 4.50
CA ILE A 67 7.88 -2.14 4.82
C ILE A 67 8.93 -2.24 3.71
N GLU A 68 9.18 -3.42 3.19
CA GLU A 68 10.13 -3.64 2.10
C GLU A 68 9.76 -2.88 0.82
N SER A 69 8.46 -2.75 0.52
CA SER A 69 7.99 -2.01 -0.65
C SER A 69 8.34 -0.51 -0.63
N PHE A 70 8.70 0.04 0.53
CA PHE A 70 9.22 1.41 0.64
C PHE A 70 10.67 1.55 0.19
N PHE A 71 11.37 0.44 -0.01
CA PHE A 71 12.79 0.40 -0.34
C PHE A 71 13.03 -0.30 -1.68
N PRO A 72 12.58 0.29 -2.80
CA PRO A 72 12.84 -0.29 -4.11
C PRO A 72 14.35 -0.40 -4.34
N ASP A 73 14.76 -1.39 -5.12
CA ASP A 73 16.16 -1.59 -5.55
C ASP A 73 17.18 -1.78 -4.43
N GLY A 74 16.75 -2.32 -3.27
CA GLY A 74 17.62 -2.54 -2.13
C GLY A 74 18.07 -1.26 -1.42
N SER A 75 17.45 -0.12 -1.71
CA SER A 75 17.64 1.12 -0.95
C SER A 75 17.37 0.88 0.53
N GLN A 76 18.17 1.50 1.39
CA GLN A 76 17.96 1.46 2.85
C GLN A 76 17.29 2.71 3.40
N ARG A 77 16.85 3.59 2.51
CA ARG A 77 16.33 4.91 2.85
C ARG A 77 15.15 5.23 1.96
N VAL A 78 14.11 5.76 2.56
CA VAL A 78 12.97 6.35 1.83
C VAL A 78 12.82 7.80 2.24
N ASP A 79 12.82 8.70 1.27
CA ASP A 79 12.54 10.12 1.46
C ASP A 79 11.02 10.38 1.53
N PHE A 80 10.64 11.62 1.75
CA PHE A 80 9.22 11.96 1.85
C PHE A 80 8.46 11.70 0.54
N PRO A 81 8.95 12.07 -0.66
CA PRO A 81 8.31 11.72 -1.93
C PRO A 81 8.09 10.20 -2.08
N GLY A 82 9.12 9.40 -1.85
CA GLY A 82 9.04 7.92 -1.91
C GLY A 82 8.02 7.36 -0.93
N PHE A 83 8.01 7.87 0.31
CA PHE A 83 7.03 7.49 1.32
C PHE A 83 5.58 7.78 0.86
N VAL A 84 5.33 8.95 0.28
CA VAL A 84 4.00 9.32 -0.21
C VAL A 84 3.58 8.49 -1.43
N ARG A 85 4.50 8.15 -2.33
CA ARG A 85 4.22 7.30 -3.52
C ARG A 85 3.67 5.94 -3.11
N VAL A 86 4.32 5.28 -2.16
CA VAL A 86 3.83 3.98 -1.66
C VAL A 86 2.44 4.13 -1.05
N LEU A 87 2.21 5.16 -0.24
CA LEU A 87 0.91 5.40 0.37
C LEU A 87 -0.18 5.78 -0.65
N ALA A 88 0.20 6.32 -1.81
CA ALA A 88 -0.76 6.66 -2.87
C ALA A 88 -1.51 5.44 -3.41
N HIS A 89 -0.89 4.25 -3.42
CA HIS A 89 -1.57 3.01 -3.82
C HIS A 89 -2.80 2.69 -2.94
N PHE A 90 -2.80 3.14 -1.69
CA PHE A 90 -3.89 2.91 -0.74
C PHE A 90 -4.94 4.03 -0.71
N ARG A 91 -4.76 5.08 -1.50
CA ARG A 91 -5.76 6.16 -1.59
C ARG A 91 -7.08 5.61 -2.13
N PRO A 92 -8.25 6.06 -1.60
CA PRO A 92 -9.54 5.74 -2.21
C PRO A 92 -9.57 6.16 -3.67
N VAL A 93 -10.27 5.41 -4.51
CA VAL A 93 -10.66 5.88 -5.84
C VAL A 93 -11.84 6.81 -5.61
N GLU A 94 -11.75 8.05 -6.05
CA GLU A 94 -12.86 8.98 -6.06
C GLU A 94 -13.59 8.81 -7.40
N ASP A 95 -14.92 8.97 -7.41
CA ASP A 95 -15.74 8.72 -8.62
C ASP A 95 -15.36 9.65 -9.78
N GLU A 96 -14.76 10.81 -9.49
CA GLU A 96 -14.21 11.73 -10.49
C GLU A 96 -12.97 11.17 -11.23
N ASP A 97 -12.25 10.23 -10.63
CA ASP A 97 -11.09 9.59 -11.25
C ASP A 97 -11.49 8.60 -12.38
N THR A 98 -12.78 8.25 -12.48
CA THR A 98 -13.29 7.26 -13.44
C THR A 98 -13.79 7.89 -14.76
N GLU A 99 -14.19 9.16 -14.77
CA GLU A 99 -14.86 9.78 -15.93
C GLU A 99 -13.93 10.44 -16.95
N THR A 100 -12.65 10.67 -16.64
CA THR A 100 -11.71 11.32 -17.56
C THR A 100 -10.39 10.54 -17.70
N GLN A 101 -10.47 9.30 -18.17
CA GLN A 101 -9.25 8.61 -18.60
C GLN A 101 -8.85 9.11 -20.00
N ASP A 102 -8.08 10.20 -20.02
CA ASP A 102 -7.32 10.57 -21.20
C ASP A 102 -6.28 9.46 -21.46
N PRO A 103 -6.35 8.73 -22.61
CA PRO A 103 -5.43 7.61 -22.91
C PRO A 103 -3.96 8.00 -22.92
N LYS A 104 -3.65 9.30 -22.90
CA LYS A 104 -2.28 9.84 -22.89
C LYS A 104 -1.73 10.13 -21.49
N LYS A 105 -2.57 10.08 -20.46
CA LYS A 105 -2.10 10.27 -19.08
C LYS A 105 -1.68 8.94 -18.45
N PRO A 106 -0.58 8.91 -17.70
CA PRO A 106 -0.20 7.73 -16.95
C PRO A 106 -1.31 7.35 -15.96
N GLU A 107 -1.56 6.06 -15.84
CA GLU A 107 -2.57 5.51 -14.95
C GLU A 107 -2.30 5.93 -13.49
N PRO A 108 -3.30 6.42 -12.74
CA PRO A 108 -3.11 6.88 -11.36
C PRO A 108 -2.58 5.76 -10.45
N LEU A 109 -1.71 6.10 -9.50
CA LEU A 109 -1.15 5.12 -8.54
C LEU A 109 -2.23 4.38 -7.74
N ASN A 110 -3.38 4.99 -7.49
CA ASN A 110 -4.52 4.39 -6.81
C ASN A 110 -5.51 3.66 -7.74
N SER A 111 -5.19 3.48 -9.02
CA SER A 111 -6.02 2.70 -9.92
C SER A 111 -6.17 1.26 -9.44
N ARG A 112 -7.24 0.59 -9.87
CA ARG A 112 -7.45 -0.83 -9.54
C ARG A 112 -6.26 -1.69 -9.98
N ARG A 113 -5.73 -1.45 -11.18
CA ARG A 113 -4.61 -2.20 -11.72
C ARG A 113 -3.35 -2.00 -10.89
N ASN A 114 -3.01 -0.75 -10.57
CA ASN A 114 -1.83 -0.44 -9.76
C ASN A 114 -1.94 -0.97 -8.33
N LYS A 115 -3.14 -0.96 -7.73
CA LYS A 115 -3.40 -1.61 -6.45
C LYS A 115 -3.20 -3.13 -6.51
N LEU A 116 -3.71 -3.77 -7.57
CA LEU A 116 -3.51 -5.21 -7.78
C LEU A 116 -2.04 -5.54 -8.03
N HIS A 117 -1.34 -4.71 -8.80
CA HIS A 117 0.09 -4.90 -9.05
C HIS A 117 0.91 -4.75 -7.75
N TYR A 118 0.59 -3.76 -6.93
CA TYR A 118 1.20 -3.62 -5.62
C TYR A 118 0.92 -4.85 -4.73
N ALA A 119 -0.32 -5.35 -4.73
CA ALA A 119 -0.67 -6.56 -3.98
C ALA A 119 0.09 -7.78 -4.51
N PHE A 120 0.17 -7.95 -5.82
CA PHE A 120 0.93 -9.02 -6.47
C PHE A 120 2.38 -9.04 -5.99
N GLN A 121 3.04 -7.88 -5.95
CA GLN A 121 4.42 -7.74 -5.48
C GLN A 121 4.64 -8.12 -4.01
N LEU A 122 3.59 -8.14 -3.19
CA LEU A 122 3.71 -8.65 -1.82
C LEU A 122 3.81 -10.17 -1.76
N TYR A 123 3.33 -10.86 -2.79
CA TYR A 123 3.36 -12.32 -2.92
C TYR A 123 4.58 -12.79 -3.74
N ASP A 124 4.92 -12.09 -4.79
CA ASP A 124 6.11 -12.32 -5.63
C ASP A 124 7.37 -11.95 -4.82
N LEU A 125 7.95 -12.96 -4.14
CA LEU A 125 9.01 -12.76 -3.14
C LEU A 125 10.37 -12.55 -3.80
N ASP A 126 10.66 -13.27 -4.88
CA ASP A 126 11.91 -13.19 -5.62
C ASP A 126 11.87 -12.20 -6.78
N ARG A 127 10.66 -11.63 -7.06
CA ARG A 127 10.41 -10.62 -8.08
C ARG A 127 10.66 -11.12 -9.51
N ASP A 128 10.37 -12.37 -9.77
CA ASP A 128 10.48 -12.96 -11.10
C ASP A 128 9.28 -12.65 -12.01
N GLY A 129 8.23 -12.01 -11.47
CA GLY A 129 6.99 -11.65 -12.16
C GLY A 129 5.92 -12.72 -12.14
N LYS A 130 6.09 -13.75 -11.31
CA LYS A 130 5.13 -14.82 -11.06
C LYS A 130 5.04 -15.10 -9.57
N ILE A 131 3.95 -15.73 -9.15
CA ILE A 131 3.80 -16.22 -7.79
C ILE A 131 3.84 -17.76 -7.88
N SER A 132 4.95 -18.31 -7.46
CA SER A 132 5.14 -19.76 -7.39
C SER A 132 4.33 -20.37 -6.24
N ARG A 133 4.10 -21.72 -6.32
CA ARG A 133 3.52 -22.47 -5.20
C ARG A 133 4.25 -22.21 -3.88
N HIS A 134 5.58 -22.17 -3.94
CA HIS A 134 6.41 -21.97 -2.76
C HIS A 134 6.18 -20.59 -2.10
N GLU A 135 6.10 -19.55 -2.89
CA GLU A 135 5.81 -18.20 -2.42
C GLU A 135 4.39 -18.06 -1.88
N MET A 136 3.41 -18.66 -2.57
CA MET A 136 2.04 -18.72 -2.08
C MET A 136 1.99 -19.37 -0.69
N LEU A 137 2.68 -20.50 -0.52
CA LEU A 137 2.74 -21.19 0.77
C LEU A 137 3.42 -20.36 1.84
N GLN A 138 4.51 -19.65 1.51
CA GLN A 138 5.19 -18.76 2.46
C GLN A 138 4.27 -17.61 2.93
N VAL A 139 3.55 -16.99 2.01
CA VAL A 139 2.62 -15.90 2.35
C VAL A 139 1.45 -16.44 3.18
N LEU A 140 0.90 -17.61 2.83
CA LEU A 140 -0.16 -18.24 3.61
C LEU A 140 0.29 -18.55 5.05
N ARG A 141 1.51 -19.04 5.24
CA ARG A 141 2.08 -19.25 6.59
C ARG A 141 2.11 -17.97 7.43
N LEU A 142 2.39 -16.83 6.81
CA LEU A 142 2.37 -15.54 7.51
C LEU A 142 0.95 -15.10 7.89
N MET A 143 -0.02 -15.38 7.03
CA MET A 143 -1.41 -14.89 7.18
C MET A 143 -2.26 -15.76 8.09
N VAL A 144 -2.00 -17.07 8.10
CA VAL A 144 -2.81 -18.03 8.84
C VAL A 144 -2.12 -18.35 10.17
N GLY A 145 -2.83 -18.11 11.27
CA GLY A 145 -2.30 -18.40 12.61
C GLY A 145 -2.10 -19.91 12.86
N VAL A 146 -1.62 -20.23 14.04
CA VAL A 146 -1.23 -21.59 14.51
C VAL A 146 -2.33 -22.66 14.49
N GLN A 147 -3.54 -22.35 14.06
CA GLN A 147 -4.68 -23.28 14.05
C GLN A 147 -4.77 -24.15 12.78
N VAL A 148 -3.94 -23.89 11.76
CA VAL A 148 -3.94 -24.60 10.49
C VAL A 148 -2.71 -25.47 10.39
N THR A 149 -2.88 -26.74 10.02
CA THR A 149 -1.76 -27.66 9.86
C THR A 149 -0.98 -27.37 8.57
N GLU A 150 0.28 -27.78 8.52
CA GLU A 150 1.11 -27.62 7.32
C GLU A 150 0.48 -28.29 6.10
N GLU A 151 -0.07 -29.50 6.26
CA GLU A 151 -0.78 -30.20 5.20
C GLU A 151 -1.98 -29.42 4.66
N GLN A 152 -2.73 -28.74 5.55
CA GLN A 152 -3.84 -27.90 5.13
C GLN A 152 -3.35 -26.65 4.37
N LEU A 153 -2.24 -26.06 4.79
CA LEU A 153 -1.63 -24.90 4.10
C LEU A 153 -1.14 -25.31 2.71
N GLU A 154 -0.47 -26.46 2.60
CA GLU A 154 -0.02 -26.99 1.32
C GLU A 154 -1.20 -27.24 0.38
N ASN A 155 -2.27 -27.88 0.85
CA ASN A 155 -3.48 -28.11 0.08
C ASN A 155 -4.13 -26.80 -0.39
N ILE A 156 -4.15 -25.75 0.46
CA ILE A 156 -4.67 -24.42 0.09
C ILE A 156 -3.78 -23.80 -0.98
N ALA A 157 -2.46 -23.85 -0.82
CA ALA A 157 -1.52 -23.31 -1.79
C ALA A 157 -1.65 -23.99 -3.15
N ASP A 158 -1.69 -25.33 -3.17
CA ASP A 158 -1.85 -26.15 -4.37
C ASP A 158 -3.13 -25.81 -5.11
N ARG A 159 -4.24 -25.77 -4.38
CA ARG A 159 -5.52 -25.44 -4.95
C ARG A 159 -5.58 -24.00 -5.48
N THR A 160 -5.02 -23.04 -4.73
CA THR A 160 -5.01 -21.64 -5.14
C THR A 160 -4.22 -21.44 -6.43
N VAL A 161 -3.04 -22.04 -6.52
CA VAL A 161 -2.22 -21.97 -7.74
C VAL A 161 -2.93 -22.67 -8.88
N GLN A 162 -3.44 -23.89 -8.68
CA GLN A 162 -4.12 -24.67 -9.72
C GLN A 162 -5.39 -23.99 -10.26
N GLU A 163 -6.14 -23.28 -9.40
CA GLU A 163 -7.34 -22.54 -9.81
C GLU A 163 -7.00 -21.25 -10.57
N ALA A 164 -5.83 -20.66 -10.31
CA ALA A 164 -5.39 -19.41 -10.90
C ALA A 164 -4.58 -19.57 -12.18
N ASP A 165 -3.75 -20.63 -12.24
CA ASP A 165 -2.85 -20.98 -13.34
C ASP A 165 -3.66 -21.43 -14.57
N GLU A 166 -3.86 -20.54 -15.52
CA GLU A 166 -4.63 -20.83 -16.75
C GLU A 166 -3.76 -21.46 -17.84
N ASP A 167 -2.47 -21.12 -17.87
CA ASP A 167 -1.54 -21.60 -18.91
C ASP A 167 -0.82 -22.92 -18.52
N GLY A 168 -0.96 -23.36 -17.26
CA GLY A 168 -0.45 -24.64 -16.77
C GLY A 168 1.05 -24.63 -16.51
N ASP A 169 1.66 -23.47 -16.26
CA ASP A 169 3.10 -23.36 -16.02
C ASP A 169 3.50 -23.60 -14.54
N GLY A 170 2.54 -23.78 -13.65
CA GLY A 170 2.74 -24.08 -12.23
C GLY A 170 2.94 -22.84 -11.35
N ALA A 171 2.69 -21.65 -11.86
CA ALA A 171 2.79 -20.38 -11.15
C ALA A 171 1.65 -19.44 -11.55
N VAL A 172 1.46 -18.36 -10.82
CA VAL A 172 0.42 -17.37 -11.09
C VAL A 172 1.06 -16.08 -11.61
N SER A 173 0.87 -15.78 -12.88
CA SER A 173 1.27 -14.51 -13.48
C SER A 173 0.41 -13.35 -13.00
N PHE A 174 0.87 -12.12 -13.22
CA PHE A 174 0.07 -10.94 -12.88
C PHE A 174 -1.29 -10.90 -13.61
N VAL A 175 -1.36 -11.37 -14.85
CA VAL A 175 -2.60 -11.39 -15.63
C VAL A 175 -3.61 -12.35 -14.99
N GLU A 176 -3.19 -13.53 -14.61
CA GLU A 176 -4.00 -14.52 -13.91
C GLU A 176 -4.41 -14.02 -12.53
N PHE A 177 -3.49 -13.44 -11.77
CA PHE A 177 -3.77 -12.85 -10.47
C PHE A 177 -4.89 -11.80 -10.53
N THR A 178 -4.98 -11.00 -11.59
CA THR A 178 -6.05 -10.00 -11.75
C THR A 178 -7.43 -10.61 -11.95
N LYS A 179 -7.51 -11.86 -12.40
CA LYS A 179 -8.77 -12.58 -12.63
C LYS A 179 -9.25 -13.31 -11.38
N VAL A 180 -8.33 -13.68 -10.50
CA VAL A 180 -8.68 -14.36 -9.25
C VAL A 180 -9.41 -13.37 -8.33
N ARG A 181 -10.58 -13.77 -7.83
CA ARG A 181 -11.26 -13.07 -6.72
C ARG A 181 -10.59 -13.44 -5.40
N VAL A 182 -9.34 -13.07 -5.23
CA VAL A 182 -8.69 -13.23 -3.92
C VAL A 182 -9.36 -12.25 -2.97
N PRO A 183 -9.86 -12.68 -1.81
CA PRO A 183 -10.23 -11.79 -0.73
C PRO A 183 -8.93 -11.23 -0.14
N LEU A 184 -8.31 -10.33 -0.90
CA LEU A 184 -7.14 -9.60 -0.46
C LEU A 184 -7.58 -8.71 0.71
N GLY A 185 -7.05 -8.95 1.90
CA GLY A 185 -7.21 -8.08 3.07
C GLY A 185 -6.61 -6.67 2.90
N ILE A 186 -6.63 -6.17 1.64
CA ILE A 186 -6.15 -4.81 1.28
C ILE A 186 -6.96 -3.73 2.02
N GLY A 187 -8.21 -4.02 2.38
CA GLY A 187 -9.03 -3.13 3.19
C GLY A 187 -8.45 -2.86 4.57
N GLU A 188 -7.84 -3.86 5.18
CA GLU A 188 -7.18 -3.74 6.49
C GLU A 188 -5.84 -3.01 6.40
N LEU A 189 -5.10 -3.15 5.30
CA LEU A 189 -3.88 -2.39 5.04
C LEU A 189 -4.12 -0.88 5.05
N ARG A 190 -5.27 -0.44 4.50
CA ARG A 190 -5.67 0.96 4.48
C ARG A 190 -5.82 1.53 5.89
N SER A 191 -6.49 0.80 6.78
CA SER A 191 -6.73 1.23 8.16
C SER A 191 -5.43 1.25 8.98
N GLY A 192 -4.56 0.30 8.75
CA GLY A 192 -3.32 0.14 9.49
C GLY A 192 -2.23 1.14 9.13
N VAL A 193 -1.99 1.39 7.84
CA VAL A 193 -0.87 2.23 7.37
C VAL A 193 -1.23 3.72 7.38
N LEU A 194 -2.45 4.07 6.98
CA LEU A 194 -2.88 5.48 6.94
C LEU A 194 -3.36 6.01 8.31
N GLY A 195 -3.56 5.12 9.30
CA GLY A 195 -4.20 5.44 10.58
C GLY A 195 -5.70 5.69 10.40
N GLN A 196 -6.45 5.64 11.48
CA GLN A 196 -7.82 6.14 11.52
C GLN A 196 -7.78 7.66 11.30
N THR A 197 -7.67 8.08 10.04
CA THR A 197 -8.05 9.44 9.70
C THR A 197 -9.57 9.48 9.72
N ASP A 198 -10.13 10.37 10.53
CA ASP A 198 -11.55 10.71 10.70
C ASP A 198 -12.29 11.06 9.38
N LEU A 199 -12.22 10.20 8.38
CA LEU A 199 -13.04 10.31 7.17
C LEU A 199 -14.43 9.68 7.36
N GLY A 200 -14.65 8.97 8.49
CA GLY A 200 -15.95 8.39 8.85
C GLY A 200 -16.96 9.38 9.43
N ASN A 201 -16.53 10.59 9.83
CA ASN A 201 -17.42 11.51 10.57
C ASN A 201 -17.99 12.65 9.71
N VAL A 202 -17.62 12.79 8.47
CA VAL A 202 -18.16 13.83 7.58
C VAL A 202 -19.46 13.39 6.91
N GLN A 203 -19.68 12.10 6.69
CA GLN A 203 -20.91 11.61 6.06
C GLN A 203 -22.09 11.46 7.04
N ARG A 204 -21.85 11.30 8.34
CA ARG A 204 -22.96 11.26 9.32
C ARG A 204 -23.60 12.61 9.61
N ARG A 205 -22.93 13.72 9.35
CA ARG A 205 -23.50 15.06 9.57
C ARG A 205 -24.31 15.62 8.40
N ARG A 206 -24.40 14.92 7.26
CA ARG A 206 -25.22 15.30 6.11
C ARG A 206 -26.59 14.62 6.07
N ALA A 207 -26.84 13.63 6.91
CA ALA A 207 -28.13 12.92 6.99
C ALA A 207 -29.06 13.46 8.07
N GLU A 208 -28.62 14.46 8.86
CA GLU A 208 -29.43 15.06 9.96
C GLU A 208 -29.71 16.57 9.75
N ARG A 209 -29.76 17.01 8.48
CA ARG A 209 -30.30 18.36 8.17
C ARG A 209 -31.26 18.31 7.01
#